data_ef0d820dda09239d06e8dde926732e5c
#
_entry.id   ef0d820dda09239d06e8dde926732e5c
#
_cell.length_a   1.000
_cell.length_b   1.000
_cell.length_c   1.000
_cell.angle_alpha   90.00
_cell.angle_beta   90.00
_cell.angle_gamma   90.00
#
_symmetry.space_group_name_H-M   'P 1'
#
loop_
_entity.id
_entity.type
_entity.pdbx_description
1 polymer ?
#
loop_
_entity_poly.entity_id
_entity_poly.type
_entity_poly.pdbx_seq_one_letter_code
_entity_poly.pdbx_strand_id
1 'polypeptide(L)'
;MPNLKSTPHLQATFLLLIAMLSLQSSGSLAKVLFDQFPILTVSAMRLLLGSIILAVLFKIWQVDFKQVKYKAILSYGFALTGMNLLFYLSIARLPLGIAVSFEFIGPLSVALFYAKQRFDFVWVGLAILGLVLLFPFDQAAQPLDPLGIAFALGAGACWALYIVAGQRPSGVSGNHTVCLGMFVGMLILMPLALFSGLPTNVFEPSNLIYFVALAVLASALPFSLEMIALRNLTALSFGTLMSLEPAIAALSGFVFLGEQLLWSQWLALSVIIMASIGCTY
;
A
#
# COMPACT_ATOMS: atom_id res chain seq x y z
N MET A 1 -5.45 37.16 11.61
CA MET A 1 -5.47 36.19 10.51
C MET A 1 -4.34 35.21 10.77
N PRO A 2 -4.58 33.94 11.13
CA PRO A 2 -3.51 32.99 11.28
C PRO A 2 -2.95 32.68 9.89
N ASN A 3 -1.65 32.81 9.73
CA ASN A 3 -0.89 32.44 8.54
C ASN A 3 -1.20 30.96 8.19
N LEU A 4 -1.89 30.75 7.09
CA LEU A 4 -2.01 29.48 6.38
C LEU A 4 -0.65 29.13 5.75
N LYS A 5 0.39 28.96 6.55
CA LYS A 5 1.48 28.09 6.18
C LYS A 5 0.89 26.69 6.18
N SER A 6 0.71 26.11 5.01
CA SER A 6 0.34 24.70 4.84
C SER A 6 1.23 23.89 5.76
N THR A 7 0.67 23.42 6.86
CA THR A 7 1.43 22.66 7.85
C THR A 7 1.98 21.44 7.12
N PRO A 8 3.22 20.97 7.39
CA PRO A 8 3.80 19.80 6.73
C PRO A 8 2.87 18.58 6.80
N HIS A 9 2.00 18.51 7.80
CA HIS A 9 0.93 17.52 7.91
C HIS A 9 -0.10 17.57 6.78
N LEU A 10 -0.59 18.74 6.39
CA LEU A 10 -1.58 18.85 5.30
C LEU A 10 -0.99 18.44 3.95
N GLN A 11 0.27 18.83 3.69
CA GLN A 11 0.97 18.40 2.48
C GLN A 11 1.18 16.87 2.47
N ALA A 12 1.59 16.29 3.59
CA ALA A 12 1.78 14.85 3.73
C ALA A 12 0.47 14.08 3.51
N THR A 13 -0.64 14.56 4.07
CA THR A 13 -1.98 14.00 3.85
C THR A 13 -2.38 14.06 2.37
N PHE A 14 -2.14 15.19 1.70
CA PHE A 14 -2.45 15.34 0.28
C PHE A 14 -1.62 14.40 -0.61
N LEU A 15 -0.32 14.26 -0.32
CA LEU A 15 0.55 13.30 -1.02
C LEU A 15 0.09 11.86 -0.82
N LEU A 16 -0.38 11.53 0.36
CA LEU A 16 -0.93 10.21 0.66
C LEU A 16 -2.20 9.92 -0.15
N LEU A 17 -3.10 10.90 -0.29
CA LEU A 17 -4.29 10.78 -1.14
C LEU A 17 -3.92 10.57 -2.62
N ILE A 18 -2.91 11.28 -3.13
CA ILE A 18 -2.40 11.05 -4.50
C ILE A 18 -1.83 9.63 -4.64
N ALA A 19 -1.10 9.13 -3.63
CA ALA A 19 -0.57 7.78 -3.62
C ALA A 19 -1.71 6.74 -3.73
N MET A 20 -2.77 6.88 -2.94
CA MET A 20 -3.93 6.01 -2.97
C MET A 20 -4.66 6.05 -4.33
N LEU A 21 -4.87 7.24 -4.90
CA LEU A 21 -5.46 7.38 -6.23
C LEU A 21 -4.61 6.72 -7.32
N SER A 22 -3.29 6.82 -7.22
CA SER A 22 -2.36 6.14 -8.13
C SER A 22 -2.48 4.61 -8.02
N LEU A 23 -2.53 4.08 -6.79
CA LEU A 23 -2.73 2.65 -6.54
C LEU A 23 -4.05 2.17 -7.14
N GLN A 24 -5.15 2.90 -6.90
CA GLN A 24 -6.47 2.51 -7.41
C GLN A 24 -6.53 2.51 -8.95
N SER A 25 -5.93 3.51 -9.60
CA SER A 25 -5.87 3.56 -11.07
C SER A 25 -5.01 2.43 -11.67
N SER A 26 -4.06 1.88 -10.91
CA SER A 26 -3.22 0.76 -11.35
C SER A 26 -3.93 -0.60 -11.32
N GLY A 27 -5.05 -0.71 -10.59
CA GLY A 27 -5.76 -1.99 -10.39
C GLY A 27 -6.24 -2.65 -11.69
N SER A 28 -6.80 -1.86 -12.61
CA SER A 28 -7.22 -2.36 -13.93
C SER A 28 -6.04 -2.86 -14.76
N LEU A 29 -4.90 -2.16 -14.67
CA LEU A 29 -3.67 -2.54 -15.37
C LEU A 29 -3.09 -3.84 -14.80
N ALA A 30 -3.12 -3.99 -13.47
CA ALA A 30 -2.68 -5.21 -12.81
C ALA A 30 -3.53 -6.42 -13.24
N LYS A 31 -4.85 -6.28 -13.37
CA LYS A 31 -5.74 -7.34 -13.85
C LYS A 31 -5.34 -7.84 -15.24
N VAL A 32 -5.12 -6.92 -16.19
CA VAL A 32 -4.68 -7.28 -17.55
C VAL A 32 -3.39 -8.10 -17.53
N LEU A 33 -2.46 -7.77 -16.65
CA LEU A 33 -1.21 -8.50 -16.53
C LEU A 33 -1.37 -9.84 -15.81
N PHE A 34 -2.26 -9.95 -14.81
CA PHE A 34 -2.53 -11.21 -14.11
C PHE A 34 -3.23 -12.24 -14.98
N ASP A 35 -3.99 -11.82 -16.00
CA ASP A 35 -4.61 -12.72 -16.97
C ASP A 35 -3.57 -13.37 -17.92
N GLN A 36 -2.40 -12.74 -18.08
CA GLN A 36 -1.38 -13.18 -19.03
C GLN A 36 -0.13 -13.73 -18.34
N PHE A 37 0.17 -13.30 -17.12
CA PHE A 37 1.42 -13.60 -16.41
C PHE A 37 1.17 -14.09 -14.98
N PRO A 38 2.01 -15.03 -14.49
CA PRO A 38 1.96 -15.44 -13.09
C PRO A 38 2.13 -14.24 -12.14
N ILE A 39 1.40 -14.23 -11.02
CA ILE A 39 1.43 -13.19 -9.99
C ILE A 39 2.87 -12.88 -9.55
N LEU A 40 3.69 -13.92 -9.38
CA LEU A 40 5.08 -13.79 -8.97
C LEU A 40 5.91 -13.03 -10.00
N THR A 41 5.69 -13.30 -11.31
CA THR A 41 6.32 -12.58 -12.43
C THR A 41 5.92 -11.10 -12.41
N VAL A 42 4.63 -10.80 -12.27
CA VAL A 42 4.13 -9.42 -12.23
C VAL A 42 4.72 -8.66 -11.04
N SER A 43 4.75 -9.30 -9.86
CA SER A 43 5.32 -8.71 -8.65
C SER A 43 6.82 -8.45 -8.78
N ALA A 44 7.58 -9.41 -9.31
CA ALA A 44 9.02 -9.28 -9.50
C ALA A 44 9.37 -8.18 -10.52
N MET A 45 8.70 -8.18 -11.67
CA MET A 45 8.91 -7.17 -12.72
C MET A 45 8.54 -5.76 -12.24
N ARG A 46 7.46 -5.62 -11.49
CA ARG A 46 7.05 -4.35 -10.90
C ARG A 46 8.11 -3.78 -9.96
N LEU A 47 8.68 -4.61 -9.06
CA LEU A 47 9.72 -4.15 -8.14
C LEU A 47 11.05 -3.90 -8.87
N LEU A 48 11.40 -4.72 -9.86
CA LEU A 48 12.59 -4.51 -10.69
C LEU A 48 12.51 -3.15 -11.41
N LEU A 49 11.48 -2.94 -12.20
CA LEU A 49 11.32 -1.71 -12.98
C LEU A 49 11.15 -0.50 -12.07
N GLY A 50 10.37 -0.61 -11.00
CA GLY A 50 10.19 0.46 -10.02
C GLY A 50 11.50 0.84 -9.34
N SER A 51 12.33 -0.13 -8.93
CA SER A 51 13.64 0.15 -8.34
C SER A 51 14.60 0.83 -9.33
N ILE A 52 14.59 0.41 -10.61
CA ILE A 52 15.39 1.04 -11.67
C ILE A 52 14.93 2.47 -11.91
N ILE A 53 13.62 2.70 -12.06
CA ILE A 53 13.05 4.04 -12.26
C ILE A 53 13.45 4.96 -11.10
N LEU A 54 13.27 4.52 -9.86
CA LEU A 54 13.64 5.33 -8.69
C LEU A 54 15.15 5.51 -8.57
N ALA A 55 15.96 4.51 -8.93
CA ALA A 55 17.42 4.63 -8.94
C ALA A 55 17.88 5.72 -9.87
N VAL A 56 17.28 5.83 -11.06
CA VAL A 56 17.59 6.87 -12.05
C VAL A 56 17.07 8.23 -11.58
N LEU A 57 15.81 8.31 -11.16
CA LEU A 57 15.18 9.57 -10.73
C LEU A 57 15.89 10.20 -9.53
N PHE A 58 16.25 9.39 -8.54
CA PHE A 58 16.87 9.88 -7.30
C PHE A 58 18.38 9.73 -7.28
N LYS A 59 18.98 9.38 -8.43
CA LYS A 59 20.44 9.29 -8.58
C LYS A 59 21.09 8.48 -7.48
N ILE A 60 20.67 7.20 -7.33
CA ILE A 60 21.09 6.30 -6.25
C ILE A 60 22.62 6.19 -6.13
N TRP A 61 23.36 6.42 -7.22
CA TRP A 61 24.83 6.41 -7.26
C TRP A 61 25.48 7.58 -6.50
N GLN A 62 24.69 8.59 -6.09
CA GLN A 62 25.17 9.71 -5.26
C GLN A 62 25.01 9.43 -3.76
N VAL A 63 24.41 8.31 -3.39
CA VAL A 63 24.21 7.92 -1.99
C VAL A 63 25.54 7.50 -1.38
N ASP A 64 25.85 8.04 -0.22
CA ASP A 64 26.96 7.53 0.61
C ASP A 64 26.51 6.24 1.30
N PHE A 65 26.87 5.11 0.72
CA PHE A 65 26.51 3.78 1.24
C PHE A 65 27.10 3.49 2.62
N LYS A 66 28.09 4.26 3.08
CA LYS A 66 28.64 4.12 4.44
C LYS A 66 27.67 4.60 5.52
N GLN A 67 26.77 5.52 5.17
CA GLN A 67 25.74 6.05 6.08
C GLN A 67 24.47 5.20 6.12
N VAL A 68 24.32 4.26 5.17
CA VAL A 68 23.13 3.41 5.07
C VAL A 68 23.02 2.48 6.28
N LYS A 69 21.90 2.56 6.97
CA LYS A 69 21.54 1.62 8.03
C LYS A 69 20.88 0.39 7.41
N TYR A 70 21.69 -0.58 6.99
CA TYR A 70 21.23 -1.76 6.25
C TYR A 70 20.08 -2.51 6.94
N LYS A 71 20.11 -2.63 8.28
CA LYS A 71 19.01 -3.27 9.04
C LYS A 71 17.67 -2.56 8.82
N ALA A 72 17.65 -1.22 8.74
CA ALA A 72 16.44 -0.45 8.49
C ALA A 72 15.95 -0.66 7.04
N ILE A 73 16.86 -0.63 6.06
CA ILE A 73 16.53 -0.89 4.64
C ILE A 73 16.00 -2.31 4.45
N LEU A 74 16.68 -3.31 5.00
CA LEU A 74 16.27 -4.71 4.91
C LEU A 74 14.90 -4.92 5.56
N SER A 75 14.68 -4.40 6.79
CA SER A 75 13.38 -4.55 7.45
C SER A 75 12.25 -3.90 6.66
N TYR A 76 12.49 -2.71 6.08
CA TYR A 76 11.53 -2.02 5.22
C TYR A 76 11.27 -2.81 3.92
N GLY A 77 12.34 -3.27 3.24
CA GLY A 77 12.22 -4.02 1.99
C GLY A 77 11.54 -5.37 2.17
N PHE A 78 11.83 -6.11 3.23
CA PHE A 78 11.13 -7.35 3.57
C PHE A 78 9.65 -7.10 3.86
N ALA A 79 9.33 -6.07 4.65
CA ALA A 79 7.97 -5.71 4.97
C ALA A 79 7.17 -5.32 3.71
N LEU A 80 7.74 -4.45 2.85
CA LEU A 80 7.15 -4.04 1.59
C LEU A 80 6.91 -5.23 0.65
N THR A 81 7.89 -6.12 0.53
CA THR A 81 7.81 -7.30 -0.33
C THR A 81 6.78 -8.30 0.19
N GLY A 82 6.83 -8.60 1.48
CA GLY A 82 5.90 -9.53 2.13
C GLY A 82 4.46 -9.04 2.05
N MET A 83 4.22 -7.76 2.31
CA MET A 83 2.92 -7.12 2.16
C MET A 83 2.34 -7.37 0.75
N ASN A 84 3.07 -6.98 -0.27
CA ASN A 84 2.59 -7.10 -1.65
C ASN A 84 2.41 -8.56 -2.11
N LEU A 85 3.37 -9.43 -1.82
CA LEU A 85 3.29 -10.83 -2.23
C LEU A 85 2.15 -11.57 -1.55
N LEU A 86 2.04 -11.45 -0.22
CA LEU A 86 0.99 -12.11 0.56
C LEU A 86 -0.39 -11.58 0.20
N PHE A 87 -0.52 -10.29 -0.08
CA PHE A 87 -1.77 -9.72 -0.58
C PHE A 87 -2.19 -10.35 -1.91
N TYR A 88 -1.26 -10.46 -2.87
CA TYR A 88 -1.57 -11.09 -4.16
C TYR A 88 -1.93 -12.57 -4.02
N LEU A 89 -1.26 -13.31 -3.13
CA LEU A 89 -1.62 -14.69 -2.81
C LEU A 89 -3.00 -14.80 -2.14
N SER A 90 -3.38 -13.78 -1.36
CA SER A 90 -4.70 -13.71 -0.74
C SER A 90 -5.80 -13.48 -1.76
N ILE A 91 -5.66 -12.48 -2.64
CA ILE A 91 -6.69 -12.17 -3.66
C ILE A 91 -6.83 -13.24 -4.75
N ALA A 92 -5.85 -14.13 -4.89
CA ALA A 92 -5.97 -15.33 -5.71
C ALA A 92 -6.92 -16.39 -5.09
N ARG A 93 -7.29 -16.24 -3.82
CA ARG A 93 -8.07 -17.21 -3.03
C ARG A 93 -9.33 -16.63 -2.41
N LEU A 94 -9.37 -15.32 -2.21
CA LEU A 94 -10.48 -14.59 -1.58
C LEU A 94 -11.01 -13.51 -2.52
N PRO A 95 -12.29 -13.16 -2.39
CA PRO A 95 -12.81 -11.93 -2.99
C PRO A 95 -11.99 -10.71 -2.53
N LEU A 96 -11.72 -9.79 -3.45
CA LEU A 96 -10.84 -8.65 -3.21
C LEU A 96 -11.24 -7.83 -1.96
N GLY A 97 -12.53 -7.53 -1.81
CA GLY A 97 -13.02 -6.75 -0.67
C GLY A 97 -12.78 -7.44 0.68
N ILE A 98 -12.85 -8.77 0.72
CA ILE A 98 -12.57 -9.55 1.94
C ILE A 98 -11.06 -9.54 2.23
N ALA A 99 -10.23 -9.79 1.22
CA ALA A 99 -8.77 -9.77 1.38
C ALA A 99 -8.28 -8.41 1.89
N VAL A 100 -8.74 -7.32 1.28
CA VAL A 100 -8.45 -5.94 1.70
C VAL A 100 -8.88 -5.69 3.13
N SER A 101 -10.08 -6.13 3.53
CA SER A 101 -10.59 -5.91 4.89
C SER A 101 -9.71 -6.57 5.96
N PHE A 102 -9.22 -7.80 5.71
CA PHE A 102 -8.29 -8.47 6.61
C PHE A 102 -6.90 -7.82 6.62
N GLU A 103 -6.40 -7.38 5.46
CA GLU A 103 -5.12 -6.70 5.37
C GLU A 103 -5.10 -5.39 6.16
N PHE A 104 -6.20 -4.63 6.13
CA PHE A 104 -6.33 -3.35 6.86
C PHE A 104 -6.26 -3.45 8.38
N ILE A 105 -6.38 -4.66 8.94
CA ILE A 105 -6.11 -4.90 10.36
C ILE A 105 -4.68 -4.45 10.72
N GLY A 106 -3.73 -4.54 9.77
CA GLY A 106 -2.35 -4.12 9.97
C GLY A 106 -2.20 -2.63 10.30
N PRO A 107 -2.49 -1.70 9.39
CA PRO A 107 -2.44 -0.26 9.64
C PRO A 107 -3.25 0.19 10.85
N LEU A 108 -4.44 -0.38 11.05
CA LEU A 108 -5.29 -0.06 12.21
C LEU A 108 -4.69 -0.55 13.53
N SER A 109 -4.03 -1.72 13.55
CA SER A 109 -3.34 -2.19 14.75
C SER A 109 -2.17 -1.28 15.11
N VAL A 110 -1.44 -0.74 14.11
CA VAL A 110 -0.42 0.28 14.33
C VAL A 110 -1.05 1.55 14.91
N ALA A 111 -2.12 2.06 14.30
CA ALA A 111 -2.81 3.23 14.81
C ALA A 111 -3.27 3.04 16.27
N LEU A 112 -3.87 1.88 16.58
CA LEU A 112 -4.31 1.54 17.93
C LEU A 112 -3.14 1.44 18.93
N PHE A 113 -2.02 0.84 18.52
CA PHE A 113 -0.83 0.70 19.37
C PHE A 113 -0.20 2.03 19.74
N TYR A 114 -0.23 3.00 18.81
CA TYR A 114 0.32 4.34 19.02
C TYR A 114 -0.70 5.35 19.60
N ALA A 115 -1.97 4.95 19.75
CA ALA A 115 -3.02 5.74 20.39
C ALA A 115 -2.69 5.96 21.88
N LYS A 116 -2.72 7.21 22.36
CA LYS A 116 -2.39 7.57 23.74
C LYS A 116 -3.48 8.39 24.39
N GLN A 117 -4.16 9.22 23.64
CA GLN A 117 -5.21 10.09 24.13
C GLN A 117 -6.59 9.44 23.94
N ARG A 118 -7.58 9.83 24.74
CA ARG A 118 -8.94 9.29 24.63
C ARG A 118 -9.54 9.51 23.24
N PHE A 119 -9.25 10.63 22.62
CA PHE A 119 -9.73 10.96 21.28
C PHE A 119 -9.06 10.09 20.19
N ASP A 120 -7.80 9.67 20.37
CA ASP A 120 -7.14 8.75 19.43
C ASP A 120 -7.96 7.46 19.28
N PHE A 121 -8.41 6.89 20.40
CA PHE A 121 -9.25 5.69 20.40
C PHE A 121 -10.61 5.90 19.72
N VAL A 122 -11.17 7.11 19.80
CA VAL A 122 -12.41 7.45 19.11
C VAL A 122 -12.20 7.43 17.60
N TRP A 123 -11.13 8.07 17.11
CA TRP A 123 -10.83 8.12 15.67
C TRP A 123 -10.48 6.74 15.10
N VAL A 124 -9.66 5.97 15.79
CA VAL A 124 -9.36 4.58 15.39
C VAL A 124 -10.62 3.71 15.44
N GLY A 125 -11.45 3.86 16.47
CA GLY A 125 -12.73 3.14 16.58
C GLY A 125 -13.69 3.48 15.44
N LEU A 126 -13.79 4.75 15.03
CA LEU A 126 -14.57 5.15 13.86
C LEU A 126 -14.00 4.57 12.56
N ALA A 127 -12.68 4.54 12.38
CA ALA A 127 -12.06 3.92 11.22
C ALA A 127 -12.39 2.42 11.14
N ILE A 128 -12.30 1.70 12.26
CA ILE A 128 -12.70 0.28 12.36
C ILE A 128 -14.17 0.11 12.03
N LEU A 129 -15.06 0.93 12.61
CA LEU A 129 -16.49 0.87 12.33
C LEU A 129 -16.78 1.09 10.83
N GLY A 130 -16.13 2.06 10.22
CA GLY A 130 -16.28 2.33 8.79
C GLY A 130 -15.84 1.14 7.93
N LEU A 131 -14.72 0.48 8.26
CA LEU A 131 -14.27 -0.71 7.55
C LEU A 131 -15.22 -1.90 7.75
N VAL A 132 -15.77 -2.08 8.94
CA VAL A 132 -16.79 -3.11 9.19
C VAL A 132 -18.05 -2.86 8.36
N LEU A 133 -18.48 -1.61 8.22
CA LEU A 133 -19.62 -1.23 7.38
C LEU A 133 -19.35 -1.40 5.88
N LEU A 134 -18.09 -1.28 5.44
CA LEU A 134 -17.66 -1.55 4.07
C LEU A 134 -17.47 -3.05 3.78
N PHE A 135 -17.38 -3.88 4.82
CA PHE A 135 -17.11 -5.30 4.65
C PHE A 135 -18.21 -5.98 3.82
N PRO A 136 -17.84 -6.74 2.79
CA PRO A 136 -18.81 -7.35 1.87
C PRO A 136 -19.38 -8.66 2.48
N PHE A 137 -20.30 -8.54 3.45
CA PHE A 137 -20.90 -9.67 4.17
C PHE A 137 -21.55 -10.69 3.25
N ASP A 138 -22.15 -10.25 2.14
CA ASP A 138 -22.78 -11.14 1.16
C ASP A 138 -21.76 -12.10 0.52
N GLN A 139 -20.55 -11.61 0.22
CA GLN A 139 -19.47 -12.43 -0.31
C GLN A 139 -18.86 -13.36 0.74
N ALA A 140 -18.92 -12.99 2.02
CA ALA A 140 -18.45 -13.78 3.15
C ALA A 140 -19.46 -14.89 3.58
N ALA A 141 -20.66 -14.89 3.01
CA ALA A 141 -21.66 -15.94 3.29
C ALA A 141 -21.26 -17.32 2.75
N GLN A 142 -20.29 -17.37 1.81
CA GLN A 142 -19.70 -18.61 1.33
C GLN A 142 -18.48 -19.01 2.18
N PRO A 143 -18.14 -20.32 2.27
CA PRO A 143 -16.94 -20.75 2.98
C PRO A 143 -15.67 -20.07 2.39
N LEU A 144 -14.98 -19.31 3.22
CA LEU A 144 -13.75 -18.65 2.83
C LEU A 144 -12.56 -19.61 2.94
N ASP A 145 -11.59 -19.51 2.02
CA ASP A 145 -10.34 -20.27 2.10
C ASP A 145 -9.51 -19.79 3.31
N PRO A 146 -9.25 -20.64 4.33
CA PRO A 146 -8.48 -20.26 5.49
C PRO A 146 -7.05 -19.84 5.16
N LEU A 147 -6.46 -20.40 4.09
CA LEU A 147 -5.13 -20.04 3.65
C LEU A 147 -5.13 -18.64 3.03
N GLY A 148 -6.18 -18.29 2.28
CA GLY A 148 -6.38 -16.94 1.77
C GLY A 148 -6.49 -15.91 2.89
N ILE A 149 -7.21 -16.22 3.97
CA ILE A 149 -7.29 -15.37 5.18
C ILE A 149 -5.92 -15.24 5.85
N ALA A 150 -5.19 -16.34 6.00
CA ALA A 150 -3.85 -16.32 6.59
C ALA A 150 -2.89 -15.43 5.77
N PHE A 151 -2.97 -15.48 4.44
CA PHE A 151 -2.20 -14.59 3.57
C PHE A 151 -2.60 -13.12 3.75
N ALA A 152 -3.89 -12.80 3.84
CA ALA A 152 -4.37 -11.43 4.06
C ALA A 152 -3.89 -10.86 5.41
N LEU A 153 -4.02 -11.64 6.48
CA LEU A 153 -3.54 -11.25 7.81
C LEU A 153 -2.00 -11.11 7.81
N GLY A 154 -1.29 -12.01 7.13
CA GLY A 154 0.16 -11.91 6.94
C GLY A 154 0.57 -10.66 6.18
N ALA A 155 -0.17 -10.28 5.12
CA ALA A 155 0.01 -9.03 4.40
C ALA A 155 -0.20 -7.83 5.32
N GLY A 156 -1.26 -7.82 6.12
CA GLY A 156 -1.52 -6.79 7.14
C GLY A 156 -0.39 -6.68 8.16
N ALA A 157 0.12 -7.80 8.68
CA ALA A 157 1.27 -7.79 9.59
C ALA A 157 2.52 -7.20 8.93
N CYS A 158 2.78 -7.54 7.66
CA CYS A 158 3.86 -6.92 6.88
C CYS A 158 3.61 -5.43 6.66
N TRP A 159 2.37 -5.01 6.44
CA TRP A 159 2.03 -3.59 6.30
C TRP A 159 2.27 -2.82 7.61
N ALA A 160 1.89 -3.39 8.75
CA ALA A 160 2.21 -2.83 10.06
C ALA A 160 3.75 -2.65 10.23
N LEU A 161 4.53 -3.66 9.85
CA LEU A 161 6.00 -3.59 9.87
C LEU A 161 6.54 -2.55 8.89
N TYR A 162 5.95 -2.42 7.69
CA TYR A 162 6.29 -1.39 6.71
C TYR A 162 6.14 0.02 7.29
N ILE A 163 5.00 0.31 7.95
CA ILE A 163 4.75 1.60 8.60
C ILE A 163 5.84 1.87 9.66
N VAL A 164 6.07 0.94 10.57
CA VAL A 164 7.03 1.10 11.66
C VAL A 164 8.48 1.19 11.13
N ALA A 165 8.85 0.37 10.14
CA ALA A 165 10.18 0.37 9.56
C ALA A 165 10.44 1.64 8.74
N GLY A 166 9.43 2.14 8.01
CA GLY A 166 9.53 3.35 7.19
C GLY A 166 9.74 4.63 8.01
N GLN A 167 9.26 4.65 9.26
CA GLN A 167 9.50 5.77 10.19
C GLN A 167 10.92 5.75 10.79
N ARG A 168 11.61 4.62 10.73
CA ARG A 168 12.98 4.52 11.29
C ARG A 168 14.00 5.25 10.42
N PRO A 169 14.98 5.94 11.04
CA PRO A 169 16.06 6.57 10.30
C PRO A 169 16.88 5.52 9.54
N SER A 170 16.90 5.61 8.22
CA SER A 170 17.64 4.68 7.33
C SER A 170 19.07 5.13 7.02
N GLY A 171 19.44 6.35 7.46
CA GLY A 171 20.75 6.97 7.13
C GLY A 171 20.74 7.65 5.75
N VAL A 172 19.64 7.53 4.99
CA VAL A 172 19.47 8.13 3.66
C VAL A 172 18.09 8.79 3.55
N SER A 173 17.84 9.51 2.46
CA SER A 173 16.53 10.14 2.22
C SER A 173 15.40 9.11 2.12
N GLY A 174 14.15 9.56 2.28
CA GLY A 174 12.98 8.69 2.14
C GLY A 174 12.92 7.99 0.80
N ASN A 175 13.13 8.73 -0.27
CA ASN A 175 13.08 8.21 -1.63
C ASN A 175 14.18 7.17 -1.91
N HIS A 176 15.38 7.38 -1.37
CA HIS A 176 16.44 6.36 -1.43
C HIS A 176 16.09 5.11 -0.59
N THR A 177 15.38 5.29 0.54
CA THR A 177 14.88 4.16 1.33
C THR A 177 13.90 3.30 0.54
N VAL A 178 12.94 3.94 -0.17
CA VAL A 178 11.99 3.23 -1.05
C VAL A 178 12.72 2.51 -2.17
N CYS A 179 13.63 3.19 -2.87
CA CYS A 179 14.41 2.60 -3.96
C CYS A 179 15.18 1.35 -3.50
N LEU A 180 15.92 1.46 -2.39
CA LEU A 180 16.68 0.35 -1.83
C LEU A 180 15.77 -0.76 -1.29
N GLY A 181 14.64 -0.41 -0.70
CA GLY A 181 13.64 -1.39 -0.24
C GLY A 181 13.00 -2.17 -1.38
N MET A 182 12.65 -1.51 -2.48
CA MET A 182 12.17 -2.18 -3.69
C MET A 182 13.25 -3.05 -4.32
N PHE A 183 14.50 -2.62 -4.29
CA PHE A 183 15.63 -3.43 -4.75
C PHE A 183 15.81 -4.70 -3.90
N VAL A 184 15.65 -4.62 -2.58
CA VAL A 184 15.60 -5.79 -1.69
C VAL A 184 14.48 -6.73 -2.10
N GLY A 185 13.28 -6.19 -2.36
CA GLY A 185 12.14 -6.96 -2.82
C GLY A 185 12.39 -7.65 -4.18
N MET A 186 13.02 -6.95 -5.09
CA MET A 186 13.44 -7.52 -6.39
C MET A 186 14.41 -8.68 -6.19
N LEU A 187 15.41 -8.53 -5.32
CA LEU A 187 16.38 -9.60 -5.01
C LEU A 187 15.72 -10.85 -4.40
N ILE A 188 14.57 -10.70 -3.76
CA ILE A 188 13.79 -11.82 -3.21
C ILE A 188 12.90 -12.45 -4.29
N LEU A 189 12.11 -11.63 -4.99
CA LEU A 189 11.07 -12.13 -5.90
C LEU A 189 11.62 -12.55 -7.27
N MET A 190 12.66 -11.90 -7.78
CA MET A 190 13.20 -12.24 -9.11
C MET A 190 13.77 -13.65 -9.18
N PRO A 191 14.59 -14.13 -8.23
CA PRO A 191 15.00 -15.53 -8.25
C PRO A 191 13.81 -16.49 -8.20
N LEU A 192 12.81 -16.21 -7.36
CA LEU A 192 11.60 -17.06 -7.28
C LEU A 192 10.83 -17.07 -8.60
N ALA A 193 10.69 -15.92 -9.28
CA ALA A 193 10.04 -15.83 -10.58
C ALA A 193 10.83 -16.61 -11.65
N LEU A 194 12.17 -16.52 -11.64
CA LEU A 194 13.03 -17.28 -12.55
C LEU A 194 12.90 -18.79 -12.33
N PHE A 195 12.92 -19.25 -11.09
CA PHE A 195 12.73 -20.67 -10.77
C PHE A 195 11.33 -21.19 -11.11
N SER A 196 10.31 -20.33 -11.06
CA SER A 196 8.93 -20.66 -11.44
C SER A 196 8.71 -20.64 -12.96
N GLY A 197 9.71 -20.34 -13.75
CA GLY A 197 9.62 -20.24 -15.21
C GLY A 197 9.13 -18.85 -15.64
N LEU A 198 10.02 -17.86 -15.61
CA LEU A 198 9.72 -16.51 -16.10
C LEU A 198 9.38 -16.55 -17.61
N PRO A 199 8.19 -16.15 -18.03
CA PRO A 199 7.82 -16.13 -19.45
C PRO A 199 8.69 -15.17 -20.25
N THR A 200 9.23 -15.59 -21.40
CA THR A 200 10.12 -14.74 -22.22
C THR A 200 9.42 -13.55 -22.86
N ASN A 201 8.11 -13.66 -23.11
CA ASN A 201 7.29 -12.59 -23.67
C ASN A 201 7.09 -11.37 -22.71
N VAL A 202 7.54 -11.47 -21.44
CA VAL A 202 7.59 -10.33 -20.50
C VAL A 202 8.40 -9.16 -21.09
N PHE A 203 9.46 -9.47 -21.87
CA PHE A 203 10.35 -8.49 -22.46
C PHE A 203 9.91 -7.98 -23.83
N GLU A 204 8.77 -8.44 -24.35
CA GLU A 204 8.19 -7.88 -25.57
C GLU A 204 7.78 -6.42 -25.33
N PRO A 205 8.03 -5.51 -26.28
CA PRO A 205 7.75 -4.07 -26.10
C PRO A 205 6.29 -3.79 -25.74
N SER A 206 5.34 -4.57 -26.29
CA SER A 206 3.91 -4.48 -26.00
C SER A 206 3.60 -4.74 -24.52
N ASN A 207 4.23 -5.76 -23.92
CA ASN A 207 4.03 -6.13 -22.52
C ASN A 207 4.86 -5.25 -21.59
N LEU A 208 6.08 -4.90 -22.00
CA LEU A 208 7.00 -4.11 -21.19
C LEU A 208 6.42 -2.72 -20.87
N ILE A 209 5.67 -2.09 -21.79
CA ILE A 209 5.01 -0.80 -21.54
C ILE A 209 3.98 -0.92 -20.41
N TYR A 210 3.21 -2.01 -20.34
CA TYR A 210 2.27 -2.25 -19.23
C TYR A 210 3.00 -2.50 -17.91
N PHE A 211 4.11 -3.25 -17.93
CA PHE A 211 4.92 -3.45 -16.73
C PHE A 211 5.55 -2.15 -16.24
N VAL A 212 6.05 -1.29 -17.12
CA VAL A 212 6.58 0.04 -16.77
C VAL A 212 5.47 0.91 -16.18
N ALA A 213 4.31 0.97 -16.83
CA ALA A 213 3.18 1.73 -16.32
C ALA A 213 2.75 1.24 -14.94
N LEU A 214 2.65 -0.10 -14.75
CA LEU A 214 2.34 -0.69 -13.44
C LEU A 214 3.43 -0.37 -12.40
N ALA A 215 4.70 -0.45 -12.77
CA ALA A 215 5.81 -0.13 -11.88
C ALA A 215 5.79 1.33 -11.41
N VAL A 216 5.37 2.26 -12.28
CA VAL A 216 5.20 3.67 -11.92
C VAL A 216 3.98 3.85 -11.03
N LEU A 217 2.79 3.42 -11.48
CA LEU A 217 1.51 3.73 -10.84
C LEU A 217 1.27 2.93 -9.57
N ALA A 218 1.76 1.70 -9.48
CA ALA A 218 1.54 0.82 -8.35
C ALA A 218 2.76 0.70 -7.41
N SER A 219 3.88 1.32 -7.73
CA SER A 219 5.07 1.18 -6.89
C SER A 219 5.89 2.46 -6.77
N ALA A 220 6.54 2.93 -7.84
CA ALA A 220 7.50 4.02 -7.75
C ALA A 220 6.85 5.31 -7.22
N LEU A 221 5.72 5.71 -7.78
CA LEU A 221 5.00 6.92 -7.40
C LEU A 221 4.36 6.76 -6.01
N PRO A 222 3.46 5.76 -5.75
CA PRO A 222 2.78 5.70 -4.47
C PRO A 222 3.74 5.48 -3.30
N PHE A 223 4.66 4.55 -3.34
CA PHE A 223 5.58 4.32 -2.22
C PHE A 223 6.52 5.48 -1.94
N SER A 224 6.88 6.29 -2.98
CA SER A 224 7.65 7.51 -2.77
C SER A 224 6.83 8.57 -2.03
N LEU A 225 5.56 8.76 -2.42
CA LEU A 225 4.66 9.71 -1.78
C LEU A 225 4.27 9.26 -0.37
N GLU A 226 3.98 7.97 -0.19
CA GLU A 226 3.73 7.36 1.13
C GLU A 226 4.93 7.51 2.07
N MET A 227 6.15 7.32 1.58
CA MET A 227 7.34 7.50 2.39
C MET A 227 7.52 8.94 2.85
N ILE A 228 7.19 9.92 1.99
CA ILE A 228 7.19 11.34 2.40
C ILE A 228 6.13 11.55 3.48
N ALA A 229 4.93 11.02 3.30
CA ALA A 229 3.85 11.11 4.28
C ALA A 229 4.24 10.41 5.59
N LEU A 230 4.77 9.19 5.53
CA LEU A 230 5.16 8.37 6.67
C LEU A 230 6.25 9.02 7.54
N ARG A 231 7.11 9.84 6.94
CA ARG A 231 8.15 10.59 7.66
C ARG A 231 7.68 11.92 8.25
N ASN A 232 6.54 12.43 7.81
CA ASN A 232 5.99 13.69 8.24
C ASN A 232 4.73 13.54 9.12
N LEU A 233 4.14 12.34 9.15
CA LEU A 233 2.98 11.99 9.97
C LEU A 233 3.39 11.06 11.12
N THR A 234 2.59 11.06 12.19
CA THR A 234 2.72 10.04 13.23
C THR A 234 2.24 8.68 12.71
N ALA A 235 2.70 7.57 13.32
CA ALA A 235 2.21 6.23 12.96
C ALA A 235 0.69 6.09 13.17
N LEU A 236 0.14 6.76 14.18
CA LEU A 236 -1.29 6.86 14.43
C LEU A 236 -2.00 7.52 13.24
N SER A 237 -1.61 8.76 12.89
CA SER A 237 -2.24 9.51 11.80
C SER A 237 -2.10 8.80 10.46
N PHE A 238 -0.91 8.25 10.15
CA PHE A 238 -0.68 7.50 8.93
C PHE A 238 -1.56 6.25 8.87
N GLY A 239 -1.57 5.42 9.91
CA GLY A 239 -2.37 4.20 9.96
C GLY A 239 -3.88 4.46 9.88
N THR A 240 -4.37 5.55 10.51
CA THR A 240 -5.79 5.93 10.41
C THR A 240 -6.13 6.48 9.02
N LEU A 241 -5.25 7.32 8.44
CA LEU A 241 -5.44 7.85 7.09
C LEU A 241 -5.45 6.75 6.03
N MET A 242 -4.68 5.67 6.23
CA MET A 242 -4.71 4.51 5.32
C MET A 242 -6.11 3.90 5.19
N SER A 243 -6.99 4.02 6.20
CA SER A 243 -8.38 3.57 6.09
C SER A 243 -9.21 4.29 5.01
N LEU A 244 -8.72 5.42 4.47
CA LEU A 244 -9.32 6.07 3.31
C LEU A 244 -9.14 5.26 2.00
N GLU A 245 -8.16 4.36 1.93
CA GLU A 245 -7.89 3.61 0.71
C GLU A 245 -9.08 2.76 0.25
N PRO A 246 -9.72 1.92 1.09
CA PRO A 246 -10.96 1.23 0.71
C PRO A 246 -12.11 2.19 0.39
N ALA A 247 -12.15 3.35 1.06
CA ALA A 247 -13.16 4.37 0.75
C ALA A 247 -12.95 4.96 -0.66
N ILE A 248 -11.70 5.25 -1.02
CA ILE A 248 -11.33 5.71 -2.36
C ILE A 248 -11.60 4.62 -3.40
N ALA A 249 -11.34 3.33 -3.07
CA ALA A 249 -11.67 2.20 -3.92
C ALA A 249 -13.17 2.14 -4.23
N ALA A 250 -14.02 2.21 -3.20
CA ALA A 250 -15.47 2.19 -3.35
C ALA A 250 -15.98 3.39 -4.15
N LEU A 251 -15.46 4.59 -3.90
CA LEU A 251 -15.80 5.79 -4.68
C LEU A 251 -15.34 5.67 -6.14
N SER A 252 -14.18 5.07 -6.39
CA SER A 252 -13.70 4.84 -7.75
C SER A 252 -14.61 3.86 -8.51
N GLY A 253 -15.05 2.78 -7.86
CA GLY A 253 -16.04 1.84 -8.40
C GLY A 253 -17.36 2.54 -8.76
N PHE A 254 -17.85 3.39 -7.86
CA PHE A 254 -19.06 4.18 -8.11
C PHE A 254 -18.91 5.14 -9.31
N VAL A 255 -17.83 5.93 -9.37
CA VAL A 255 -17.64 6.97 -10.39
C VAL A 255 -17.27 6.40 -11.76
N PHE A 256 -16.34 5.42 -11.80
CA PHE A 256 -15.77 4.94 -13.07
C PHE A 256 -16.43 3.66 -13.60
N LEU A 257 -16.95 2.81 -12.71
CA LEU A 257 -17.55 1.53 -13.09
C LEU A 257 -19.09 1.57 -13.01
N GLY A 258 -19.68 2.66 -12.51
CA GLY A 258 -21.13 2.78 -12.34
C GLY A 258 -21.71 1.86 -11.27
N GLU A 259 -20.88 1.37 -10.34
CA GLU A 259 -21.31 0.53 -9.23
C GLU A 259 -22.26 1.31 -8.31
N GLN A 260 -23.31 0.66 -7.85
CA GLN A 260 -24.25 1.29 -6.93
C GLN A 260 -23.82 1.01 -5.48
N LEU A 261 -23.55 2.07 -4.73
CA LEU A 261 -23.23 1.96 -3.32
C LEU A 261 -24.50 1.84 -2.48
N LEU A 262 -24.51 0.89 -1.55
CA LEU A 262 -25.55 0.75 -0.54
C LEU A 262 -25.50 1.92 0.47
N TRP A 263 -26.62 2.18 1.14
CA TRP A 263 -26.67 3.20 2.20
C TRP A 263 -25.64 2.94 3.33
N SER A 264 -25.40 1.69 3.68
CA SER A 264 -24.35 1.29 4.63
C SER A 264 -22.96 1.70 4.17
N GLN A 265 -22.68 1.60 2.87
CA GLN A 265 -21.39 2.01 2.29
C GLN A 265 -21.23 3.53 2.28
N TRP A 266 -22.27 4.31 1.96
CA TRP A 266 -22.24 5.77 2.10
C TRP A 266 -22.00 6.21 3.55
N LEU A 267 -22.64 5.54 4.52
CA LEU A 267 -22.38 5.78 5.94
C LEU A 267 -20.93 5.42 6.30
N ALA A 268 -20.43 4.29 5.83
CA ALA A 268 -19.05 3.85 6.03
C ALA A 268 -18.04 4.90 5.53
N LEU A 269 -18.22 5.38 4.29
CA LEU A 269 -17.38 6.44 3.71
C LEU A 269 -17.36 7.70 4.59
N SER A 270 -18.53 8.13 5.05
CA SER A 270 -18.67 9.30 5.92
C SER A 270 -17.93 9.12 7.24
N VAL A 271 -18.04 7.95 7.86
CA VAL A 271 -17.39 7.61 9.13
C VAL A 271 -15.87 7.53 8.97
N ILE A 272 -15.37 6.94 7.89
CA ILE A 272 -13.93 6.85 7.59
C ILE A 272 -13.34 8.25 7.35
N ILE A 273 -14.04 9.10 6.59
CA ILE A 273 -13.60 10.47 6.33
C ILE A 273 -13.54 11.27 7.66
N MET A 274 -14.55 11.14 8.52
CA MET A 274 -14.54 11.79 9.84
C MET A 274 -13.38 11.31 10.71
N ALA A 275 -13.11 10.00 10.74
CA ALA A 275 -11.98 9.43 11.47
C ALA A 275 -10.64 10.00 10.97
N SER A 276 -10.47 10.08 9.66
CA SER A 276 -9.26 10.59 9.01
C SER A 276 -9.04 12.08 9.28
N ILE A 277 -10.10 12.87 9.24
CA ILE A 277 -10.04 14.30 9.59
C ILE A 277 -9.66 14.44 11.06
N GLY A 278 -10.36 13.75 11.97
CA GLY A 278 -10.18 13.89 13.40
C GLY A 278 -8.79 13.47 13.90
N CYS A 279 -8.16 12.47 13.29
CA CYS A 279 -6.82 12.06 13.69
C CYS A 279 -5.69 12.94 13.14
N THR A 280 -6.01 13.88 12.23
CA THR A 280 -5.03 14.76 11.58
C THR A 280 -4.91 16.11 12.32
N TYR A 281 -5.91 16.47 13.10
CA TYR A 281 -5.98 17.68 13.93
C TYR A 281 -5.78 17.35 15.40
#